data_1feb39903a5bbd0d031cb933892aa637
#
_entry.id   1feb39903a5bbd0d031cb933892aa637
#
_cell.length_a   1.000
_cell.length_b   1.000
_cell.length_c   1.000
_cell.angle_alpha   90.00
_cell.angle_beta   90.00
_cell.angle_gamma   90.00
#
_symmetry.space_group_name_H-M   'P 1'
#
loop_
_entity.id
_entity.type
_entity.pdbx_description
1 polymer ?
#
loop_
_entity_poly.entity_id
_entity_poly.type
_entity_poly.pdbx_seq_one_letter_code
_entity_poly.pdbx_strand_id
1 'polypeptide(L)'
;MLKDADSFRGAVDGLLDKIGKRKVDVVVGMESRGFIFGAPIAYKRGVGFVPVRKLGKLPADVVSVEYDLEYGSATLEMHKDAMKAGARVLIVDDLLATGGTVAGTIELVKQLKGEIVACAFLIELTALKGRDKLGGYDVVTLISY
;
A
#
# COMPACT_ATOMS: atom_id res chain seq x y z
N MET A 1 -1.25 19.95 4.39
CA MET A 1 -0.46 18.98 5.17
C MET A 1 0.89 18.69 4.52
N LEU A 2 0.95 18.25 3.26
CA LEU A 2 2.21 17.83 2.62
C LEU A 2 3.26 18.95 2.50
N LYS A 3 2.84 20.17 2.30
CA LYS A 3 3.74 21.32 2.17
C LYS A 3 4.28 21.86 3.52
N ASP A 4 3.71 21.40 4.62
CA ASP A 4 4.17 21.77 5.96
C ASP A 4 5.05 20.65 6.50
N ALA A 5 6.32 20.97 6.78
CA ALA A 5 7.33 19.99 7.15
C ALA A 5 6.99 19.23 8.43
N ASP A 6 6.47 19.91 9.43
CA ASP A 6 6.14 19.28 10.71
C ASP A 6 4.92 18.39 10.59
N SER A 7 3.90 18.81 9.84
CA SER A 7 2.71 17.98 9.58
C SER A 7 3.07 16.74 8.77
N PHE A 8 3.91 16.88 7.76
CA PHE A 8 4.35 15.75 6.95
C PHE A 8 5.17 14.75 7.77
N ARG A 9 6.13 15.26 8.54
CA ARG A 9 6.94 14.43 9.45
C ARG A 9 6.05 13.72 10.45
N GLY A 10 5.11 14.42 11.06
CA GLY A 10 4.18 13.86 12.03
C GLY A 10 3.32 12.75 11.43
N ALA A 11 2.89 12.89 10.17
CA ALA A 11 2.13 11.85 9.47
C ALA A 11 2.96 10.58 9.27
N VAL A 12 4.19 10.71 8.78
CA VAL A 12 5.08 9.56 8.55
C VAL A 12 5.43 8.89 9.88
N ASP A 13 5.84 9.66 10.87
CA ASP A 13 6.21 9.14 12.19
C ASP A 13 5.01 8.49 12.89
N GLY A 14 3.82 9.09 12.77
CA GLY A 14 2.60 8.53 13.33
C GLY A 14 2.23 7.18 12.70
N LEU A 15 2.39 7.04 11.39
CA LEU A 15 2.20 5.75 10.72
C LEU A 15 3.24 4.73 11.18
N LEU A 16 4.50 5.13 11.29
CA LEU A 16 5.56 4.25 11.80
C LEU A 16 5.26 3.75 13.21
N ASP A 17 4.78 4.62 14.09
CA ASP A 17 4.39 4.24 15.45
C ASP A 17 3.25 3.22 15.46
N LYS A 18 2.26 3.40 14.59
CA LYS A 18 1.13 2.49 14.45
C LYS A 18 1.52 1.14 13.84
N ILE A 19 2.44 1.15 12.89
CA ILE A 19 3.02 -0.07 12.32
C ILE A 19 3.80 -0.82 13.40
N GLY A 20 4.47 -0.08 14.28
CA GLY A 20 5.13 -0.60 15.46
C GLY A 20 6.26 -1.55 15.14
N LYS A 21 6.32 -2.66 15.90
CA LYS A 21 7.42 -3.63 15.83
C LYS A 21 7.22 -4.73 14.79
N ARG A 22 6.18 -4.63 13.95
CA ARG A 22 5.97 -5.63 12.89
C ARG A 22 7.23 -5.73 12.03
N LYS A 23 7.66 -6.96 11.75
CA LYS A 23 8.80 -7.18 10.87
C LYS A 23 8.34 -7.02 9.42
N VAL A 24 9.03 -6.17 8.68
CA VAL A 24 8.73 -5.84 7.28
C VAL A 24 10.00 -6.05 6.48
N ASP A 25 9.88 -6.74 5.35
CA ASP A 25 11.00 -6.93 4.41
C ASP A 25 10.93 -5.96 3.24
N VAL A 26 9.72 -5.53 2.87
CA VAL A 26 9.51 -4.62 1.74
C VAL A 26 8.22 -3.83 1.95
N VAL A 27 8.24 -2.57 1.51
CA VAL A 27 7.06 -1.71 1.49
C VAL A 27 6.54 -1.61 0.06
N VAL A 28 5.24 -1.82 -0.11
CA VAL A 28 4.54 -1.66 -1.38
C VAL A 28 3.65 -0.42 -1.29
N GLY A 29 3.80 0.48 -2.24
CA GLY A 29 2.98 1.70 -2.31
C GLY A 29 2.29 1.82 -3.66
N MET A 30 1.07 2.37 -3.65
CA MET A 30 0.25 2.51 -4.85
C MET A 30 0.37 3.92 -5.43
N GLU A 31 0.47 4.00 -6.79
CA GLU A 31 0.51 5.31 -7.45
C GLU A 31 -0.77 6.10 -7.18
N SER A 32 -0.65 7.40 -6.98
CA SER A 32 0.62 8.10 -6.86
C SER A 32 0.89 8.56 -5.45
N ARG A 33 -0.15 8.85 -4.67
CA ARG A 33 -0.02 9.43 -3.33
C ARG A 33 0.52 8.45 -2.30
N GLY A 34 0.32 7.15 -2.53
CA GLY A 34 0.90 6.11 -1.69
C GLY A 34 2.43 6.13 -1.69
N PHE A 35 3.05 6.59 -2.78
CA PHE A 35 4.50 6.74 -2.86
C PHE A 35 5.04 7.76 -1.85
N ILE A 36 4.27 8.83 -1.61
CA ILE A 36 4.66 9.92 -0.71
C ILE A 36 4.87 9.43 0.72
N PHE A 37 4.07 8.48 1.16
CA PHE A 37 4.16 7.89 2.51
C PHE A 37 4.95 6.59 2.51
N GLY A 38 4.79 5.76 1.49
CA GLY A 38 5.46 4.47 1.41
C GLY A 38 6.97 4.58 1.31
N ALA A 39 7.48 5.47 0.49
CA ALA A 39 8.93 5.64 0.31
C ALA A 39 9.62 6.11 1.60
N PRO A 40 9.13 7.14 2.32
CA PRO A 40 9.72 7.53 3.60
C PRO A 40 9.67 6.42 4.65
N ILE A 41 8.58 5.66 4.70
CA ILE A 41 8.45 4.53 5.64
C ILE A 41 9.49 3.46 5.32
N ALA A 42 9.66 3.10 4.05
CA ALA A 42 10.67 2.13 3.62
C ALA A 42 12.08 2.60 4.01
N TYR A 43 12.38 3.86 3.75
CA TYR A 43 13.66 4.47 4.12
C TYR A 43 13.92 4.37 5.62
N LYS A 44 12.96 4.77 6.44
CA LYS A 44 13.07 4.71 7.91
C LYS A 44 13.23 3.29 8.43
N ARG A 45 12.58 2.33 7.81
CA ARG A 45 12.67 0.92 8.21
C ARG A 45 13.88 0.21 7.62
N GLY A 46 14.64 0.86 6.72
CA GLY A 46 15.80 0.26 6.09
C GLY A 46 15.47 -0.89 5.15
N VAL A 47 14.32 -0.83 4.48
CA VAL A 47 13.83 -1.86 3.56
C VAL A 47 13.59 -1.28 2.17
N GLY A 48 13.39 -2.14 1.18
CA GLY A 48 13.08 -1.73 -0.18
C GLY A 48 11.67 -1.21 -0.34
N PHE A 49 11.46 -0.49 -1.44
CA PHE A 49 10.15 0.06 -1.83
C PHE A 49 9.77 -0.47 -3.21
N VAL A 50 8.55 -0.97 -3.33
CA VAL A 50 7.99 -1.50 -4.58
C VAL A 50 6.78 -0.66 -4.99
N PRO A 51 6.82 -0.03 -6.16
CA PRO A 51 5.67 0.70 -6.67
C PRO A 51 4.65 -0.24 -7.32
N VAL A 52 3.39 0.01 -7.04
CA VAL A 52 2.26 -0.54 -7.81
C VAL A 52 1.71 0.59 -8.67
N ARG A 53 1.59 0.34 -9.96
CA ARG A 53 1.21 1.37 -10.91
C ARG A 53 0.09 0.90 -11.82
N LYS A 54 -0.54 1.85 -12.51
CA LYS A 54 -1.55 1.58 -13.52
C LYS A 54 -0.90 0.99 -14.77
N LEU A 55 -1.71 0.30 -15.58
CA LEU A 55 -1.28 -0.38 -16.80
C LEU A 55 -0.34 0.46 -17.66
N GLY A 56 0.76 -0.17 -18.07
CA GLY A 56 1.69 0.41 -19.05
C GLY A 56 2.70 1.42 -18.49
N LYS A 57 2.74 1.63 -17.17
CA LYS A 57 3.64 2.61 -16.55
C LYS A 57 4.93 2.00 -16.02
N LEU A 58 5.03 0.70 -15.92
CA LEU A 58 6.24 0.02 -15.45
C LEU A 58 7.01 -0.56 -16.62
N PRO A 59 8.33 -0.34 -16.68
CA PRO A 59 9.18 -1.05 -17.62
C PRO A 59 9.38 -2.50 -17.18
N ALA A 60 9.86 -3.36 -18.10
CA ALA A 60 10.16 -4.77 -17.82
C ALA A 60 8.93 -5.63 -17.54
N ASP A 61 9.17 -6.88 -17.14
CA ASP A 61 8.11 -7.86 -16.91
C ASP A 61 7.31 -7.54 -15.64
N VAL A 62 6.00 -7.64 -15.74
CA VAL A 62 5.08 -7.32 -14.66
C VAL A 62 4.12 -8.48 -14.40
N VAL A 63 3.61 -8.54 -13.17
CA VAL A 63 2.36 -9.23 -12.84
C VAL A 63 1.26 -8.18 -12.81
N SER A 64 0.05 -8.57 -13.16
CA SER A 64 -1.08 -7.65 -13.24
C SER A 64 -2.34 -8.22 -12.62
N VAL A 65 -3.21 -7.33 -12.22
CA VAL A 65 -4.55 -7.66 -11.72
C VAL A 65 -5.53 -6.61 -12.25
N GLU A 66 -6.69 -7.07 -12.67
CA GLU A 66 -7.81 -6.22 -13.04
C GLU A 66 -8.73 -6.08 -11.83
N TYR A 67 -9.19 -4.86 -11.57
CA TYR A 67 -10.14 -4.60 -10.48
C TYR A 67 -11.28 -3.72 -10.97
N ASP A 68 -12.46 -3.92 -10.41
CA ASP A 68 -13.66 -3.22 -10.81
C ASP A 68 -13.70 -1.81 -10.23
N LEU A 69 -14.08 -0.86 -11.07
CA LEU A 69 -14.43 0.51 -10.70
C LEU A 69 -15.93 0.69 -10.85
N GLU A 70 -16.45 1.79 -10.32
CA GLU A 70 -17.87 2.15 -10.46
C GLU A 70 -18.28 2.26 -11.94
N TYR A 71 -17.37 2.71 -12.82
CA TYR A 71 -17.61 2.96 -14.25
C TYR A 71 -16.72 2.11 -15.16
N GLY A 72 -16.44 0.88 -14.79
CA GLY A 72 -15.61 -0.01 -15.59
C GLY A 72 -14.57 -0.74 -14.78
N SER A 73 -13.42 -0.99 -15.36
CA SER A 73 -12.33 -1.67 -14.69
C SER A 73 -11.01 -0.96 -14.89
N ALA A 74 -10.05 -1.24 -14.03
CA ALA A 74 -8.69 -0.76 -14.16
C ALA A 74 -7.72 -1.91 -13.88
N THR A 75 -6.50 -1.79 -14.39
CA THR A 75 -5.45 -2.79 -14.20
C THR A 75 -4.31 -2.18 -13.41
N LEU A 76 -3.88 -2.90 -12.37
CA LEU A 76 -2.69 -2.57 -11.60
C LEU A 76 -1.58 -3.54 -11.94
N GLU A 77 -0.36 -3.04 -11.90
CA GLU A 77 0.83 -3.80 -12.22
C GLU A 77 1.91 -3.63 -11.15
N MET A 78 2.69 -4.69 -10.99
CA MET A 78 3.87 -4.73 -10.12
C MET A 78 4.97 -5.48 -10.87
N HIS A 79 6.23 -5.09 -10.71
CA HIS A 79 7.34 -5.83 -11.29
C HIS A 79 7.32 -7.29 -10.86
N LYS A 80 7.53 -8.19 -11.81
CA LYS A 80 7.51 -9.64 -11.56
C LYS A 80 8.58 -10.07 -10.57
N ASP A 81 9.71 -9.37 -10.53
CA ASP A 81 10.83 -9.63 -9.62
C ASP A 81 10.84 -8.75 -8.38
N ALA A 82 9.69 -8.15 -8.04
CA ALA A 82 9.59 -7.15 -6.97
C ALA A 82 9.98 -7.66 -5.59
N MET A 83 9.78 -8.93 -5.33
CA MET A 83 10.05 -9.52 -4.02
C MET A 83 10.31 -11.01 -4.12
N LYS A 84 10.92 -11.56 -3.08
CA LYS A 84 11.10 -13.01 -2.94
C LYS A 84 9.84 -13.62 -2.33
N ALA A 85 9.58 -14.90 -2.66
CA ALA A 85 8.51 -15.66 -2.02
C ALA A 85 8.72 -15.66 -0.49
N GLY A 86 7.64 -15.43 0.25
CA GLY A 86 7.69 -15.34 1.71
C GLY A 86 8.12 -13.98 2.26
N ALA A 87 8.41 -12.99 1.40
CA ALA A 87 8.73 -11.64 1.85
C ALA A 87 7.57 -11.06 2.68
N ARG A 88 7.89 -10.44 3.81
CA ARG A 88 6.90 -9.77 4.67
C ARG A 88 6.64 -8.38 4.14
N VAL A 89 5.41 -8.15 3.72
CA VAL A 89 5.01 -6.98 2.95
C VAL A 89 4.14 -6.05 3.78
N LEU A 90 4.51 -4.78 3.81
CA LEU A 90 3.66 -3.69 4.29
C LEU A 90 3.10 -2.94 3.08
N ILE A 91 1.79 -2.88 2.96
CA ILE A 91 1.12 -2.08 1.92
C ILE A 91 0.81 -0.71 2.50
N VAL A 92 1.14 0.36 1.76
CA VAL A 92 0.93 1.74 2.21
C VAL A 92 0.20 2.54 1.15
N ASP A 93 -0.84 3.27 1.57
CA ASP A 93 -1.50 4.27 0.74
C ASP A 93 -1.91 5.47 1.62
N ASP A 94 -2.33 6.55 0.97
CA ASP A 94 -2.80 7.73 1.69
C ASP A 94 -4.23 7.57 2.20
N LEU A 95 -5.09 6.91 1.44
CA LEU A 95 -6.54 6.85 1.70
C LEU A 95 -7.09 5.44 1.55
N LEU A 96 -7.80 4.97 2.57
CA LEU A 96 -8.67 3.81 2.46
C LEU A 96 -10.11 4.31 2.27
N ALA A 97 -10.60 4.21 1.04
CA ALA A 97 -11.98 4.56 0.68
C ALA A 97 -12.81 3.28 0.51
N THR A 98 -13.04 2.86 -0.72
CA THR A 98 -13.82 1.64 -1.00
C THR A 98 -13.00 0.37 -0.87
N GLY A 99 -11.68 0.46 -0.90
CA GLY A 99 -10.77 -0.68 -0.75
C GLY A 99 -10.43 -1.41 -2.05
N GLY A 100 -10.94 -0.96 -3.19
CA GLY A 100 -10.71 -1.64 -4.48
C GLY A 100 -9.24 -1.71 -4.89
N THR A 101 -8.54 -0.57 -4.81
CA THR A 101 -7.13 -0.48 -5.20
C THR A 101 -6.25 -1.33 -4.29
N VAL A 102 -6.47 -1.27 -2.99
CA VAL A 102 -5.68 -2.08 -2.04
C VAL A 102 -6.00 -3.56 -2.17
N ALA A 103 -7.25 -3.93 -2.43
CA ALA A 103 -7.61 -5.33 -2.68
C ALA A 103 -6.89 -5.87 -3.92
N GLY A 104 -6.82 -5.08 -5.00
CA GLY A 104 -6.04 -5.42 -6.19
C GLY A 104 -4.54 -5.57 -5.88
N THR A 105 -4.00 -4.69 -5.06
CA THR A 105 -2.59 -4.75 -4.63
C THR A 105 -2.32 -6.02 -3.82
N ILE A 106 -3.24 -6.40 -2.94
CA ILE A 106 -3.14 -7.66 -2.18
C ILE A 106 -3.03 -8.85 -3.14
N GLU A 107 -3.85 -8.89 -4.18
CA GLU A 107 -3.79 -9.97 -5.18
C GLU A 107 -2.43 -10.01 -5.91
N LEU A 108 -1.85 -8.85 -6.24
CA LEU A 108 -0.51 -8.80 -6.84
C LEU A 108 0.55 -9.38 -5.90
N VAL A 109 0.52 -9.01 -4.63
CA VAL A 109 1.45 -9.54 -3.63
C VAL A 109 1.29 -11.06 -3.50
N LYS A 110 0.06 -11.55 -3.51
CA LYS A 110 -0.21 -13.01 -3.48
C LYS A 110 0.35 -13.72 -4.70
N GLN A 111 0.24 -13.13 -5.90
CA GLN A 111 0.82 -13.71 -7.11
C GLN A 111 2.34 -13.92 -6.98
N LEU A 112 3.02 -13.03 -6.27
CA LEU A 112 4.46 -13.14 -6.00
C LEU A 112 4.76 -13.93 -4.71
N LYS A 113 3.75 -14.50 -4.07
CA LYS A 113 3.86 -15.30 -2.84
C LYS A 113 4.43 -14.51 -1.66
N GLY A 114 4.19 -13.21 -1.63
CA GLY A 114 4.48 -12.36 -0.48
C GLY A 114 3.50 -12.61 0.66
N GLU A 115 3.93 -12.30 1.87
CA GLU A 115 3.12 -12.39 3.09
C GLU A 115 2.78 -10.99 3.56
N ILE A 116 1.50 -10.62 3.56
CA ILE A 116 1.05 -9.29 3.95
C ILE A 116 0.98 -9.22 5.48
N VAL A 117 1.78 -8.33 6.07
CA VAL A 117 1.80 -8.15 7.53
C VAL A 117 0.84 -7.08 7.99
N ALA A 118 0.59 -6.06 7.17
CA ALA A 118 -0.40 -5.02 7.44
C ALA A 118 -0.65 -4.16 6.20
N CYS A 119 -1.77 -3.45 6.21
CA CYS A 119 -2.08 -2.38 5.27
C CYS A 119 -2.20 -1.08 6.08
N ALA A 120 -1.41 -0.08 5.74
CA ALA A 120 -1.33 1.18 6.48
C ALA A 120 -1.82 2.34 5.62
N PHE A 121 -2.69 3.16 6.19
CA PHE A 121 -3.29 4.32 5.52
C PHE A 121 -3.20 5.54 6.41
N LEU A 122 -2.96 6.70 5.79
CA LEU A 122 -3.04 7.96 6.53
C LEU A 122 -4.48 8.23 6.99
N ILE A 123 -5.43 8.07 6.08
CA ILE A 123 -6.85 8.38 6.30
C ILE A 123 -7.72 7.20 5.93
N GLU A 124 -8.71 6.94 6.77
CA GLU A 124 -9.77 5.97 6.47
C GLU A 124 -11.13 6.66 6.43
N LEU A 125 -11.90 6.41 5.38
CA LEU A 125 -13.31 6.83 5.27
C LEU A 125 -14.19 5.65 5.69
N THR A 126 -14.53 5.57 6.96
CA THR A 126 -15.18 4.40 7.56
C THR A 126 -16.54 4.10 6.95
N ALA A 127 -17.28 5.13 6.52
CA ALA A 127 -18.60 4.96 5.90
C ALA A 127 -18.55 4.15 4.60
N LEU A 128 -17.41 4.10 3.92
CA LEU A 128 -17.25 3.36 2.67
C LEU A 128 -16.88 1.89 2.88
N LYS A 129 -16.65 1.49 4.13
CA LYS A 129 -16.40 0.09 4.53
C LYS A 129 -15.28 -0.60 3.74
N GLY A 130 -14.22 0.15 3.43
CA GLY A 130 -13.10 -0.38 2.66
C GLY A 130 -12.43 -1.59 3.32
N ARG A 131 -12.43 -1.66 4.65
CA ARG A 131 -11.88 -2.81 5.38
C ARG A 131 -12.52 -4.14 5.00
N ASP A 132 -13.77 -4.14 4.60
CA ASP A 132 -14.49 -5.36 4.25
C ASP A 132 -13.86 -6.10 3.06
N LYS A 133 -13.11 -5.38 2.22
CA LYS A 133 -12.41 -5.96 1.06
C LYS A 133 -11.00 -6.44 1.39
N LEU A 134 -10.53 -6.26 2.61
CA LEU A 134 -9.12 -6.53 2.95
C LEU A 134 -8.89 -7.92 3.55
N GLY A 135 -9.90 -8.79 3.54
CA GLY A 135 -9.72 -10.22 3.79
C GLY A 135 -9.19 -10.58 5.19
N GLY A 136 -9.42 -9.74 6.19
CA GLY A 136 -8.97 -10.01 7.55
C GLY A 136 -7.51 -9.64 7.82
N TYR A 137 -6.82 -9.01 6.89
CA TYR A 137 -5.48 -8.47 7.14
C TYR A 137 -5.53 -7.32 8.12
N ASP A 138 -4.46 -7.14 8.90
CA ASP A 138 -4.34 -6.01 9.80
C ASP A 138 -4.36 -4.68 9.02
N VAL A 139 -5.20 -3.77 9.48
CA VAL A 139 -5.30 -2.42 8.91
C VAL A 139 -4.95 -1.41 9.99
N VAL A 140 -3.97 -0.56 9.70
CA VAL A 140 -3.59 0.55 10.56
C VAL A 140 -3.94 1.85 9.88
N THR A 141 -4.60 2.75 10.61
CA THR A 141 -4.96 4.08 10.10
C THR A 141 -4.58 5.15 11.11
N LEU A 142 -4.14 6.30 10.63
CA LEU A 142 -3.77 7.40 11.51
C LEU A 142 -5.00 8.25 11.85
N ILE A 143 -5.84 8.53 10.86
CA ILE A 143 -7.04 9.35 10.99
C ILE A 143 -8.23 8.60 10.39
N SER A 144 -9.34 8.57 11.11
CA SER A 144 -10.58 7.97 10.62
C SER A 144 -11.71 9.00 10.61
N TYR A 145 -12.48 9.01 9.54
CA TYR A 145 -13.67 9.86 9.39
C TYR A 145 -14.92 9.01 9.19
#